data_0a074cc5fb1afd92d631c1113aef8789
#
_entry.id   0a074cc5fb1afd92d631c1113aef8789
#
_cell.length_a   1.000
_cell.length_b   1.000
_cell.length_c   1.000
_cell.angle_alpha   90.00
_cell.angle_beta   90.00
_cell.angle_gamma   90.00
#
_symmetry.space_group_name_H-M   'P 1'
#
loop_
_entity.id
_entity.type
_entity.pdbx_description
1 polymer ?
#
loop_
_entity_poly.entity_id
_entity_poly.type
_entity_poly.pdbx_seq_one_letter_code
_entity_poly.pdbx_strand_id
1 'polypeptide(L)'
;LILMSSLRRWAGVIAVALLLLLVASPAAMAISPAELGSIRPEERVLDDADVFSRASRSELESRLDGLIEDRVDARVITLRRLDYGFSLDSFGEQLIENWSGSGQEPLLLLLLETQNKRASIVTEESLHAQLPPSLLKSTARTTMSIPLREGDRYRQASLDGLNRLGIVLGGGEDPGPPGEIIRSALPTNVPTQAE
;
A
#
# COMPACT_ATOMS: atom_id res chain seq x y z
N LEU A 1 34.97 -16.71 48.72
CA LEU A 1 35.20 -17.42 47.42
C LEU A 1 33.93 -17.93 46.76
N ILE A 2 32.84 -18.20 47.49
CA ILE A 2 31.58 -18.78 46.97
C ILE A 2 30.74 -17.72 46.22
N LEU A 3 30.83 -16.43 46.57
CA LEU A 3 30.02 -15.37 45.96
C LEU A 3 30.48 -15.04 44.52
N MET A 4 31.77 -15.18 44.20
CA MET A 4 32.28 -14.85 42.84
C MET A 4 31.93 -15.91 41.81
N SER A 5 31.69 -17.15 42.18
CA SER A 5 31.34 -18.23 41.26
C SER A 5 29.87 -18.13 40.78
N SER A 6 28.98 -17.63 41.64
CA SER A 6 27.56 -17.39 41.26
C SER A 6 27.43 -16.20 40.26
N LEU A 7 28.17 -15.13 40.48
CA LEU A 7 28.13 -13.95 39.62
C LEU A 7 28.55 -14.28 38.16
N ARG A 8 29.58 -15.10 37.98
CA ARG A 8 30.05 -15.57 36.68
C ARG A 8 29.03 -16.44 35.93
N ARG A 9 28.27 -17.27 36.72
CA ARG A 9 27.19 -18.11 36.15
C ARG A 9 26.01 -17.26 35.65
N TRP A 10 25.60 -16.26 36.42
CA TRP A 10 24.53 -15.35 36.04
C TRP A 10 24.91 -14.45 34.84
N ALA A 11 26.17 -13.99 34.79
CA ALA A 11 26.68 -13.25 33.65
C ALA A 11 26.62 -14.06 32.34
N GLY A 12 26.95 -15.36 32.40
CA GLY A 12 26.81 -16.26 31.25
C GLY A 12 25.37 -16.46 30.79
N VAL A 13 24.44 -16.63 31.73
CA VAL A 13 23.00 -16.77 31.39
C VAL A 13 22.43 -15.48 30.76
N ILE A 14 22.81 -14.32 31.31
CA ILE A 14 22.40 -13.03 30.75
C ILE A 14 22.98 -12.81 29.36
N ALA A 15 24.26 -13.16 29.12
CA ALA A 15 24.89 -13.05 27.82
C ALA A 15 24.22 -13.97 26.78
N VAL A 16 23.86 -15.19 27.11
CA VAL A 16 23.15 -16.12 26.25
C VAL A 16 21.73 -15.64 25.97
N ALA A 17 21.01 -15.12 26.99
CA ALA A 17 19.68 -14.53 26.80
C ALA A 17 19.71 -13.29 25.89
N LEU A 18 20.72 -12.44 26.04
CA LEU A 18 20.91 -11.26 25.17
C LEU A 18 21.24 -11.68 23.73
N LEU A 19 22.07 -12.72 23.57
CA LEU A 19 22.39 -13.26 22.24
C LEU A 19 21.17 -13.88 21.55
N LEU A 20 20.31 -14.59 22.30
CA LEU A 20 19.05 -15.14 21.81
C LEU A 20 18.04 -14.05 21.43
N LEU A 21 18.01 -12.92 22.14
CA LEU A 21 17.18 -11.78 21.78
C LEU A 21 17.64 -11.10 20.47
N LEU A 22 18.95 -11.06 20.20
CA LEU A 22 19.49 -10.52 18.94
C LEU A 22 19.13 -11.40 17.73
N VAL A 23 19.02 -12.71 17.90
CA VAL A 23 18.67 -13.65 16.82
C VAL A 23 17.17 -13.66 16.54
N ALA A 24 16.34 -13.24 17.50
CA ALA A 24 14.89 -13.21 17.39
C ALA A 24 14.33 -11.88 16.80
N SER A 25 15.18 -10.99 16.27
CA SER A 25 14.69 -9.85 15.52
C SER A 25 14.00 -10.38 14.26
N PRO A 26 12.69 -10.17 14.06
CA PRO A 26 12.06 -10.47 12.78
C PRO A 26 12.77 -9.59 11.76
N ALA A 27 13.61 -10.19 10.93
CA ALA A 27 14.12 -9.50 9.75
C ALA A 27 12.89 -9.00 9.01
N ALA A 28 12.76 -7.68 8.89
CA ALA A 28 11.74 -7.08 8.03
C ALA A 28 12.09 -7.54 6.61
N MET A 29 11.53 -8.69 6.21
CA MET A 29 11.81 -9.29 4.93
C MET A 29 11.27 -8.33 3.86
N ALA A 30 12.16 -7.90 2.98
CA ALA A 30 11.78 -7.22 1.77
C ALA A 30 11.11 -8.26 0.88
N ILE A 31 10.04 -7.89 0.20
CA ILE A 31 9.27 -8.80 -0.63
C ILE A 31 9.61 -8.65 -2.10
N SER A 32 9.73 -9.78 -2.80
CA SER A 32 9.86 -9.85 -4.25
C SER A 32 8.55 -10.35 -4.91
N PRO A 33 8.32 -10.06 -6.20
CA PRO A 33 7.12 -10.56 -6.89
C PRO A 33 6.98 -12.09 -6.87
N ALA A 34 8.10 -12.81 -6.84
CA ALA A 34 8.11 -14.27 -6.80
C ALA A 34 7.50 -14.85 -5.50
N GLU A 35 7.57 -14.10 -4.39
CA GLU A 35 6.99 -14.52 -3.11
C GLU A 35 5.46 -14.46 -3.08
N LEU A 36 4.86 -13.61 -3.91
CA LEU A 36 3.41 -13.58 -4.09
C LEU A 36 2.89 -14.67 -5.04
N GLY A 37 3.79 -15.49 -5.57
CA GLY A 37 3.48 -16.62 -6.41
C GLY A 37 3.28 -16.29 -7.90
N SER A 38 3.28 -17.34 -8.70
CA SER A 38 3.10 -17.26 -10.16
C SER A 38 1.64 -17.47 -10.61
N ILE A 39 0.74 -17.70 -9.67
CA ILE A 39 -0.69 -17.89 -9.93
C ILE A 39 -1.44 -16.76 -9.21
N ARG A 40 -2.43 -16.20 -9.90
CA ARG A 40 -3.30 -15.15 -9.36
C ARG A 40 -4.00 -15.66 -8.08
N PRO A 41 -3.80 -15.06 -6.90
CA PRO A 41 -4.47 -15.45 -5.67
C PRO A 41 -6.00 -15.31 -5.77
N GLU A 42 -6.74 -16.04 -4.95
CA GLU A 42 -8.21 -15.87 -4.86
C GLU A 42 -8.55 -14.55 -4.16
N GLU A 43 -7.81 -14.21 -3.12
CA GLU A 43 -7.99 -12.95 -2.37
C GLU A 43 -7.60 -11.76 -3.25
N ARG A 44 -8.45 -10.71 -3.24
CA ARG A 44 -8.18 -9.46 -3.94
C ARG A 44 -7.51 -8.40 -3.09
N VAL A 45 -7.53 -8.57 -1.76
CA VAL A 45 -6.84 -7.72 -0.80
C VAL A 45 -5.68 -8.51 -0.19
N LEU A 46 -4.47 -8.29 -0.71
CA LEU A 46 -3.25 -8.90 -0.19
C LEU A 46 -2.55 -7.89 0.73
N ASP A 47 -2.71 -8.08 2.02
CA ASP A 47 -2.22 -7.16 3.05
C ASP A 47 -0.99 -7.72 3.76
N ASP A 48 0.16 -7.80 3.06
CA ASP A 48 1.42 -8.25 3.62
C ASP A 48 1.96 -7.29 4.70
N ALA A 49 1.65 -6.02 4.57
CA ALA A 49 2.05 -5.01 5.54
C ALA A 49 1.22 -5.02 6.84
N ASP A 50 0.09 -5.75 6.86
CA ASP A 50 -0.85 -5.84 8.00
C ASP A 50 -1.35 -4.45 8.47
N VAL A 51 -1.77 -3.62 7.50
CA VAL A 51 -2.26 -2.25 7.75
C VAL A 51 -3.78 -2.12 7.72
N PHE A 52 -4.49 -3.16 7.27
CA PHE A 52 -5.93 -3.14 7.21
C PHE A 52 -6.57 -3.90 8.38
N SER A 53 -7.52 -3.25 9.04
CA SER A 53 -8.43 -3.95 9.96
C SER A 53 -9.33 -4.90 9.17
N ARG A 54 -9.96 -5.85 9.87
CA ARG A 54 -10.95 -6.75 9.27
C ARG A 54 -12.08 -5.97 8.57
N ALA A 55 -12.57 -4.90 9.20
CA ALA A 55 -13.61 -4.06 8.62
C ALA A 55 -13.12 -3.35 7.34
N SER A 56 -11.88 -2.85 7.34
CA SER A 56 -11.27 -2.22 6.17
C SER A 56 -11.11 -3.20 5.00
N ARG A 57 -10.70 -4.44 5.28
CA ARG A 57 -10.60 -5.49 4.24
C ARG A 57 -11.96 -5.78 3.63
N SER A 58 -12.99 -6.02 4.46
CA SER A 58 -14.34 -6.32 3.96
C SER A 58 -14.92 -5.19 3.10
N GLU A 59 -14.65 -3.94 3.47
CA GLU A 59 -15.06 -2.78 2.67
C GLU A 59 -14.32 -2.69 1.34
N LEU A 60 -13.00 -2.94 1.34
CA LEU A 60 -12.20 -2.99 0.11
C LEU A 60 -12.65 -4.13 -0.80
N GLU A 61 -12.85 -5.33 -0.26
CA GLU A 61 -13.37 -6.48 -1.01
C GLU A 61 -14.71 -6.16 -1.68
N SER A 62 -15.66 -5.56 -0.95
CA SER A 62 -16.94 -5.14 -1.50
C SER A 62 -16.80 -4.12 -2.64
N ARG A 63 -15.81 -3.22 -2.56
CA ARG A 63 -15.53 -2.26 -3.65
C ARG A 63 -14.90 -2.94 -4.85
N LEU A 64 -14.00 -3.88 -4.62
CA LEU A 64 -13.33 -4.65 -5.67
C LEU A 64 -14.32 -5.58 -6.40
N ASP A 65 -15.30 -6.14 -5.67
CA ASP A 65 -16.38 -6.93 -6.27
C ASP A 65 -17.20 -6.11 -7.26
N GLY A 66 -17.47 -4.85 -6.97
CA GLY A 66 -18.17 -3.96 -7.89
C GLY A 66 -17.42 -3.74 -9.22
N LEU A 67 -16.08 -3.75 -9.21
CA LEU A 67 -15.28 -3.58 -10.44
C LEU A 67 -15.25 -4.85 -11.33
N ILE A 68 -15.59 -6.02 -10.78
CA ILE A 68 -15.80 -7.23 -11.59
C ILE A 68 -17.00 -7.08 -12.52
N GLU A 69 -18.04 -6.35 -12.09
CA GLU A 69 -19.19 -6.05 -12.94
C GLU A 69 -18.77 -5.19 -14.16
N ASP A 70 -17.74 -4.36 -13.99
CA ASP A 70 -17.08 -3.59 -15.05
C ASP A 70 -16.05 -4.43 -15.84
N ARG A 71 -15.96 -5.74 -15.59
CA ARG A 71 -15.03 -6.68 -16.22
C ARG A 71 -13.56 -6.36 -15.96
N VAL A 72 -13.23 -5.94 -14.76
CA VAL A 72 -11.87 -5.66 -14.30
C VAL A 72 -11.60 -6.41 -13.00
N ASP A 73 -10.54 -7.23 -12.96
CA ASP A 73 -10.05 -7.85 -11.73
C ASP A 73 -9.09 -6.87 -11.03
N ALA A 74 -9.68 -5.98 -10.23
CA ALA A 74 -8.91 -5.04 -9.43
C ALA A 74 -8.43 -5.69 -8.12
N ARG A 75 -7.20 -5.36 -7.70
CA ARG A 75 -6.59 -5.87 -6.46
C ARG A 75 -5.85 -4.78 -5.72
N VAL A 76 -5.87 -4.86 -4.39
CA VAL A 76 -5.11 -3.99 -3.49
C VAL A 76 -4.03 -4.82 -2.81
N ILE A 77 -2.79 -4.37 -2.93
CA ILE A 77 -1.62 -5.06 -2.39
C ILE A 77 -0.85 -4.08 -1.51
N THR A 78 -0.70 -4.41 -0.23
CA THR A 78 0.15 -3.65 0.68
C THR A 78 1.45 -4.40 0.95
N LEU A 79 2.56 -3.68 0.94
CA LEU A 79 3.90 -4.21 1.11
C LEU A 79 4.62 -3.39 2.18
N ARG A 80 5.42 -4.04 3.02
CA ARG A 80 6.25 -3.32 4.00
C ARG A 80 7.42 -2.62 3.31
N ARG A 81 8.17 -3.37 2.53
CA ARG A 81 9.33 -2.92 1.78
C ARG A 81 9.55 -3.81 0.57
N LEU A 82 9.95 -3.21 -0.53
CA LEU A 82 10.35 -3.94 -1.72
C LEU A 82 11.77 -4.48 -1.58
N ASP A 83 12.04 -5.61 -2.21
CA ASP A 83 13.38 -6.13 -2.36
C ASP A 83 14.24 -5.20 -3.22
N TYR A 84 15.56 -5.32 -3.05
CA TYR A 84 16.52 -4.47 -3.76
C TYR A 84 16.39 -4.64 -5.27
N GLY A 85 16.36 -3.52 -5.96
CA GLY A 85 16.26 -3.48 -7.42
C GLY A 85 14.83 -3.29 -7.97
N PHE A 86 13.80 -3.39 -7.12
CA PHE A 86 12.42 -3.14 -7.54
C PHE A 86 11.95 -1.72 -7.20
N SER A 87 11.26 -1.10 -8.14
CA SER A 87 10.31 -0.02 -7.89
C SER A 87 8.91 -0.59 -7.72
N LEU A 88 7.95 0.17 -7.14
CA LEU A 88 6.56 -0.27 -7.09
C LEU A 88 5.97 -0.54 -8.48
N ASP A 89 6.35 0.28 -9.45
CA ASP A 89 5.91 0.11 -10.84
C ASP A 89 6.42 -1.22 -11.41
N SER A 90 7.75 -1.45 -11.37
CA SER A 90 8.34 -2.69 -11.89
C SER A 90 7.90 -3.95 -11.12
N PHE A 91 7.65 -3.83 -9.82
CA PHE A 91 7.08 -4.90 -9.02
C PHE A 91 5.67 -5.27 -9.50
N GLY A 92 4.83 -4.27 -9.71
CA GLY A 92 3.47 -4.47 -10.20
C GLY A 92 3.42 -5.00 -11.64
N GLU A 93 4.28 -4.48 -12.52
CA GLU A 93 4.42 -4.98 -13.90
C GLU A 93 4.78 -6.46 -13.92
N GLN A 94 5.71 -6.89 -13.07
CA GLN A 94 6.07 -8.30 -12.98
C GLN A 94 4.95 -9.17 -12.40
N LEU A 95 4.13 -8.64 -11.47
CA LEU A 95 2.93 -9.36 -11.02
C LEU A 95 1.89 -9.49 -12.13
N ILE A 96 1.67 -8.43 -12.92
CA ILE A 96 0.80 -8.50 -14.10
C ILE A 96 1.29 -9.62 -15.04
N GLU A 97 2.59 -9.65 -15.33
CA GLU A 97 3.20 -10.63 -16.19
C GLU A 97 3.02 -12.07 -15.66
N ASN A 98 3.20 -12.27 -14.36
CA ASN A 98 3.03 -13.57 -13.70
C ASN A 98 1.58 -14.05 -13.65
N TRP A 99 0.62 -13.12 -13.47
CA TRP A 99 -0.79 -13.43 -13.21
C TRP A 99 -1.71 -13.26 -14.40
N SER A 100 -1.28 -12.55 -15.46
CA SER A 100 -2.04 -12.46 -16.71
C SER A 100 -2.19 -13.85 -17.32
N GLY A 101 -3.35 -14.16 -17.82
CA GLY A 101 -3.67 -15.49 -18.35
C GLY A 101 -4.14 -16.53 -17.32
N SER A 102 -4.05 -16.27 -16.01
CA SER A 102 -4.62 -17.13 -14.97
C SER A 102 -6.04 -16.73 -14.52
N GLY A 103 -6.67 -15.75 -15.19
CA GLY A 103 -8.01 -15.26 -14.94
C GLY A 103 -8.71 -14.83 -16.22
N GLN A 104 -10.01 -14.53 -16.13
CA GLN A 104 -10.81 -14.13 -17.28
C GLN A 104 -10.78 -12.62 -17.51
N GLU A 105 -10.71 -11.84 -16.43
CA GLU A 105 -10.76 -10.39 -16.49
C GLU A 105 -9.35 -9.79 -16.41
N PRO A 106 -9.10 -8.67 -17.13
CA PRO A 106 -7.82 -7.99 -17.08
C PRO A 106 -7.54 -7.42 -15.69
N LEU A 107 -6.26 -7.44 -15.31
CA LEU A 107 -5.77 -7.03 -13.99
C LEU A 107 -5.61 -5.52 -13.87
N LEU A 108 -6.01 -5.01 -12.69
CA LEU A 108 -5.73 -3.68 -12.19
C LEU A 108 -5.14 -3.80 -10.78
N LEU A 109 -3.88 -3.46 -10.58
CA LEU A 109 -3.20 -3.58 -9.29
C LEU A 109 -2.97 -2.20 -8.67
N LEU A 110 -3.48 -2.00 -7.45
CA LEU A 110 -3.17 -0.87 -6.59
C LEU A 110 -2.13 -1.33 -5.55
N LEU A 111 -0.94 -0.77 -5.61
CA LEU A 111 0.20 -1.14 -4.77
C LEU A 111 0.49 -0.04 -3.77
N LEU A 112 0.68 -0.41 -2.50
CA LEU A 112 1.01 0.52 -1.41
C LEU A 112 2.23 0.00 -0.65
N GLU A 113 3.30 0.78 -0.61
CA GLU A 113 4.49 0.51 0.20
C GLU A 113 4.45 1.33 1.47
N THR A 114 4.55 0.67 2.62
CA THR A 114 4.37 1.35 3.91
C THR A 114 5.62 2.07 4.37
N GLN A 115 6.81 1.51 4.13
CA GLN A 115 8.07 2.11 4.58
C GLN A 115 8.32 3.50 4.01
N ASN A 116 8.05 3.69 2.71
CA ASN A 116 8.28 4.96 2.03
C ASN A 116 6.98 5.71 1.72
N LYS A 117 5.82 5.22 2.20
CA LYS A 117 4.49 5.81 1.99
C LYS A 117 4.22 6.13 0.52
N ARG A 118 4.52 5.17 -0.34
CA ARG A 118 4.33 5.29 -1.78
C ARG A 118 3.17 4.44 -2.26
N ALA A 119 2.55 4.90 -3.35
CA ALA A 119 1.56 4.15 -4.08
C ALA A 119 1.94 4.07 -5.56
N SER A 120 1.55 2.98 -6.19
CA SER A 120 1.57 2.81 -7.64
C SER A 120 0.32 2.09 -8.12
N ILE A 121 -0.05 2.31 -9.37
CA ILE A 121 -1.14 1.60 -10.03
C ILE A 121 -0.63 1.11 -11.37
N VAL A 122 -0.77 -0.19 -11.60
CA VAL A 122 -0.41 -0.84 -12.86
C VAL A 122 -1.57 -1.67 -13.37
N THR A 123 -1.70 -1.79 -14.70
CA THR A 123 -2.77 -2.56 -15.33
C THR A 123 -2.23 -3.35 -16.51
N GLU A 124 -2.99 -4.34 -16.94
CA GLU A 124 -2.79 -4.92 -18.27
C GLU A 124 -3.03 -3.88 -19.37
N GLU A 125 -2.30 -4.02 -20.47
CA GLU A 125 -2.35 -3.09 -21.62
C GLU A 125 -3.77 -2.95 -22.20
N SER A 126 -4.57 -3.99 -22.13
CA SER A 126 -5.97 -4.00 -22.58
C SER A 126 -6.85 -2.94 -21.92
N LEU A 127 -6.50 -2.50 -20.70
CA LEU A 127 -7.21 -1.45 -19.97
C LEU A 127 -6.73 -0.02 -20.32
N HIS A 128 -5.63 0.14 -21.05
CA HIS A 128 -5.05 1.47 -21.31
C HIS A 128 -5.96 2.40 -22.10
N ALA A 129 -6.90 1.84 -22.88
CA ALA A 129 -7.90 2.65 -23.60
C ALA A 129 -8.89 3.33 -22.66
N GLN A 130 -9.25 2.68 -21.55
CA GLN A 130 -10.18 3.20 -20.54
C GLN A 130 -9.42 3.90 -19.38
N LEU A 131 -8.30 3.32 -18.99
CA LEU A 131 -7.44 3.82 -17.92
C LEU A 131 -6.05 4.18 -18.46
N PRO A 132 -5.89 5.35 -19.08
CA PRO A 132 -4.60 5.74 -19.67
C PRO A 132 -3.52 5.87 -18.58
N PRO A 133 -2.24 5.59 -18.90
CA PRO A 133 -1.13 5.64 -17.94
C PRO A 133 -1.00 6.98 -17.19
N SER A 134 -1.41 8.08 -17.82
CA SER A 134 -1.44 9.40 -17.18
C SER A 134 -2.44 9.46 -16.00
N LEU A 135 -3.61 8.87 -16.16
CA LEU A 135 -4.63 8.77 -15.11
C LEU A 135 -4.15 7.89 -13.96
N LEU A 136 -3.59 6.71 -14.27
CA LEU A 136 -3.05 5.79 -13.26
C LEU A 136 -1.98 6.50 -12.43
N LYS A 137 -1.03 7.14 -13.09
CA LYS A 137 0.05 7.89 -12.45
C LYS A 137 -0.45 9.07 -11.62
N SER A 138 -1.43 9.82 -12.14
CA SER A 138 -2.08 10.92 -11.39
C SER A 138 -2.78 10.37 -10.15
N THR A 139 -3.57 9.29 -10.27
CA THR A 139 -4.30 8.67 -9.16
C THR A 139 -3.34 8.21 -8.08
N ALA A 140 -2.27 7.48 -8.44
CA ALA A 140 -1.29 7.00 -7.47
C ALA A 140 -0.56 8.15 -6.75
N ARG A 141 -0.07 9.14 -7.50
CA ARG A 141 0.79 10.21 -6.97
C ARG A 141 0.06 11.31 -6.22
N THR A 142 -1.21 11.53 -6.51
CA THR A 142 -2.02 12.57 -5.87
C THR A 142 -3.11 11.95 -5.00
N THR A 143 -4.09 11.26 -5.58
CA THR A 143 -5.25 10.74 -4.87
C THR A 143 -4.86 9.78 -3.74
N MET A 144 -3.98 8.80 -4.01
CA MET A 144 -3.56 7.83 -3.01
C MET A 144 -2.43 8.34 -2.11
N SER A 145 -1.46 9.07 -2.65
CA SER A 145 -0.29 9.50 -1.87
C SER A 145 -0.59 10.57 -0.83
N ILE A 146 -1.63 11.39 -1.01
CA ILE A 146 -2.01 12.42 -0.02
C ILE A 146 -2.39 11.78 1.31
N PRO A 147 -3.39 10.87 1.41
CA PRO A 147 -3.77 10.23 2.67
C PRO A 147 -2.64 9.40 3.29
N LEU A 148 -1.75 8.80 2.47
CA LEU A 148 -0.60 8.06 2.98
C LEU A 148 0.38 8.97 3.73
N ARG A 149 0.70 10.14 3.17
CA ARG A 149 1.66 11.07 3.75
C ARG A 149 1.10 11.84 4.95
N GLU A 150 -0.20 12.13 4.94
CA GLU A 150 -0.84 12.93 6.00
C GLU A 150 -1.14 12.14 7.28
N GLY A 151 -1.10 10.80 7.27
CA GLY A 151 -1.41 10.07 8.50
C GLY A 151 -1.52 8.55 8.34
N ASP A 152 -0.76 7.96 7.43
CA ASP A 152 -0.75 6.50 7.21
C ASP A 152 -2.16 5.93 6.94
N ARG A 153 -2.99 6.70 6.23
CA ARG A 153 -4.39 6.35 5.97
C ARG A 153 -4.51 5.41 4.76
N TYR A 154 -3.96 4.19 4.90
CA TYR A 154 -3.90 3.20 3.81
C TYR A 154 -5.28 2.82 3.27
N ARG A 155 -6.26 2.61 4.18
CA ARG A 155 -7.66 2.35 3.80
C ARG A 155 -8.21 3.49 2.92
N GLN A 156 -8.03 4.74 3.36
CA GLN A 156 -8.52 5.89 2.62
C GLN A 156 -7.84 6.02 1.25
N ALA A 157 -6.51 5.84 1.20
CA ALA A 157 -5.75 5.87 -0.03
C ALA A 157 -6.27 4.84 -1.05
N SER A 158 -6.53 3.62 -0.59
CA SER A 158 -7.05 2.54 -1.45
C SER A 158 -8.46 2.84 -1.95
N LEU A 159 -9.36 3.26 -1.06
CA LEU A 159 -10.74 3.59 -1.43
C LEU A 159 -10.83 4.78 -2.38
N ASP A 160 -10.06 5.83 -2.14
CA ASP A 160 -10.04 7.01 -3.01
C ASP A 160 -9.51 6.67 -4.41
N GLY A 161 -8.45 5.84 -4.47
CA GLY A 161 -7.92 5.32 -5.72
C GLY A 161 -8.95 4.49 -6.48
N LEU A 162 -9.55 3.50 -5.84
CA LEU A 162 -10.60 2.66 -6.43
C LEU A 162 -11.81 3.47 -6.87
N ASN A 163 -12.21 4.46 -6.08
CA ASN A 163 -13.36 5.31 -6.38
C ASN A 163 -13.13 6.14 -7.66
N ARG A 164 -11.96 6.78 -7.76
CA ARG A 164 -11.60 7.58 -8.94
C ARG A 164 -11.56 6.73 -10.20
N LEU A 165 -10.90 5.56 -10.14
CA LEU A 165 -10.78 4.64 -11.28
C LEU A 165 -12.13 4.01 -11.64
N GLY A 166 -12.94 3.64 -10.65
CA GLY A 166 -14.27 3.07 -10.85
C GLY A 166 -15.23 4.03 -11.56
N ILE A 167 -15.16 5.34 -11.28
CA ILE A 167 -15.95 6.35 -12.01
C ILE A 167 -15.60 6.33 -13.50
N VAL A 168 -14.30 6.27 -13.82
CA VAL A 168 -13.85 6.28 -15.24
C VAL A 168 -14.18 4.96 -15.93
N LEU A 169 -14.01 3.81 -15.24
CA LEU A 169 -14.39 2.50 -15.76
C LEU A 169 -15.88 2.40 -16.06
N GLY A 170 -16.74 2.99 -15.21
CA GLY A 170 -18.18 3.10 -15.44
C GLY A 170 -18.56 4.13 -16.52
N GLY A 171 -17.61 4.69 -17.26
CA GLY A 171 -17.83 5.65 -18.33
C GLY A 171 -18.04 7.09 -17.86
N GLY A 172 -17.81 7.38 -16.58
CA GLY A 172 -17.83 8.74 -16.04
C GLY A 172 -16.58 9.54 -16.39
N GLU A 173 -16.68 10.85 -16.26
CA GLU A 173 -15.54 11.76 -16.42
C GLU A 173 -14.60 11.65 -15.20
N ASP A 174 -13.26 11.73 -15.43
CA ASP A 174 -12.28 11.72 -14.33
C ASP A 174 -12.55 12.89 -13.36
N PRO A 175 -12.87 12.62 -12.08
CA PRO A 175 -13.09 13.67 -11.09
C PRO A 175 -11.84 14.49 -10.77
N GLY A 176 -10.69 14.08 -11.27
CA GLY A 176 -9.42 14.70 -10.97
C GLY A 176 -8.86 14.36 -9.59
N PRO A 177 -7.68 14.89 -9.24
CA PRO A 177 -7.11 14.73 -7.91
C PRO A 177 -7.99 15.46 -6.87
N PRO A 178 -7.99 15.00 -5.60
CA PRO A 178 -8.63 15.73 -4.51
C PRO A 178 -8.11 17.16 -4.52
N GLY A 179 -9.02 18.14 -4.44
CA GLY A 179 -8.62 19.54 -4.33
C GLY A 179 -7.66 19.70 -3.16
N GLU A 180 -6.56 20.44 -3.34
CA GLU A 180 -5.75 20.86 -2.21
C GLU A 180 -6.68 21.57 -1.22
N ILE A 181 -6.80 21.03 -0.01
CA ILE A 181 -7.37 21.79 1.08
C ILE A 181 -6.37 22.92 1.32
N ILE A 182 -6.61 24.05 0.62
CA ILE A 182 -5.95 25.29 0.98
C ILE A 182 -6.37 25.52 2.43
N ARG A 183 -5.49 25.18 3.37
CA ARG A 183 -5.62 25.64 4.74
C ARG A 183 -5.45 27.15 4.65
N SER A 184 -6.57 27.81 4.40
CA SER A 184 -6.67 29.26 4.51
C SER A 184 -6.11 29.59 5.88
N ALA A 185 -4.92 30.20 5.91
CA ALA A 185 -4.37 30.71 7.14
C ALA A 185 -5.49 31.57 7.75
N LEU A 186 -5.95 31.16 8.91
CA LEU A 186 -6.90 31.96 9.68
C LEU A 186 -6.33 33.38 9.74
N PRO A 187 -7.07 34.40 9.36
CA PRO A 187 -6.58 35.77 9.48
C PRO A 187 -6.22 35.97 10.95
N THR A 188 -4.94 36.20 11.21
CA THR A 188 -4.45 36.56 12.53
C THR A 188 -5.05 37.94 12.83
N ASN A 189 -6.17 37.94 13.54
CA ASN A 189 -6.73 39.17 14.09
C ASN A 189 -5.78 39.65 15.20
N VAL A 190 -4.78 40.43 14.82
CA VAL A 190 -3.98 41.19 15.76
C VAL A 190 -4.82 42.43 16.11
N PRO A 191 -5.31 42.58 17.33
CA PRO A 191 -5.96 43.83 17.72
C PRO A 191 -4.90 44.92 17.71
N THR A 192 -5.03 45.87 16.79
CA THR A 192 -4.28 47.11 16.82
C THR A 192 -4.74 47.88 18.04
N GLN A 193 -3.89 47.96 19.07
CA GLN A 193 -4.11 48.94 20.14
C GLN A 193 -3.87 50.34 19.55
N ALA A 194 -4.95 51.08 19.43
CA ALA A 194 -4.88 52.52 19.20
C ALA A 194 -4.56 53.20 20.53
N GLU A 195 -3.50 54.00 20.57
CA GLU A 195 -3.27 55.00 21.57
C GLU A 195 -4.28 56.14 21.47
#